data_760ced3841225bd5d1219f3f29598713
#
_entry.id   760ced3841225bd5d1219f3f29598713
#
_cell.length_a   1.000
_cell.length_b   1.000
_cell.length_c   1.000
_cell.angle_alpha   90.00
_cell.angle_beta   90.00
_cell.angle_gamma   90.00
#
_symmetry.space_group_name_H-M   'P 1'
#
loop_
_entity.id
_entity.type
_entity.pdbx_description
1 polymer ?
#
loop_
_entity_poly.entity_id
_entity_poly.type
_entity_poly.pdbx_seq_one_letter_code
_entity_poly.pdbx_strand_id
1 'polypeptide(L)'
;LPSADVDGLTEQIFDTLKIIEEPVLISAKSGLGVDDVLAAILREIPAPTGDPAAPLSALIFDSSYSTFRGVILLIRVVDGSIKKGMTVKFFSTGTEAVVEEVGVLKPKQVPSEVLSAGEAGYMICGIKDIHSVRVGDTVMEKARPLAAPLPGYKEAKPVVFAGIFPIDQTEYTALKYALDKLNLEDSSFNYTAETSLALGFGYRLGFLGLLHMDIVKEHLQREFGLDLIVTAPNVVYRVQTSDGKWAVI
;
A
#
# COMPACT_ATOMS: atom_id res chain seq x y z
N LEU A 1 17.05 -2.86 -29.86
CA LEU A 1 17.73 -4.09 -30.31
C LEU A 1 17.71 -4.14 -31.83
N PRO A 2 18.75 -4.67 -32.51
CA PRO A 2 18.77 -4.77 -33.98
C PRO A 2 17.63 -5.65 -34.55
N SER A 3 17.03 -6.48 -33.71
CA SER A 3 15.90 -7.38 -34.05
C SER A 3 14.54 -6.84 -33.63
N ALA A 4 14.44 -5.58 -33.18
CA ALA A 4 13.16 -5.01 -32.78
C ALA A 4 12.35 -4.63 -34.04
N ASP A 5 11.17 -5.22 -34.17
CA ASP A 5 10.16 -4.84 -35.16
C ASP A 5 9.37 -3.64 -34.61
N VAL A 6 9.83 -2.43 -34.96
CA VAL A 6 9.23 -1.19 -34.44
C VAL A 6 7.84 -0.97 -35.01
N ASP A 7 7.65 -1.22 -36.31
CA ASP A 7 6.39 -0.94 -37.00
C ASP A 7 5.30 -1.91 -36.54
N GLY A 8 5.60 -3.21 -36.50
CA GLY A 8 4.66 -4.22 -36.04
C GLY A 8 4.27 -4.07 -34.56
N LEU A 9 5.24 -3.69 -33.70
CA LEU A 9 4.94 -3.41 -32.28
C LEU A 9 4.10 -2.15 -32.09
N THR A 10 4.35 -1.10 -32.87
CA THR A 10 3.58 0.13 -32.83
C THR A 10 2.12 -0.12 -33.24
N GLU A 11 1.90 -0.88 -34.34
CA GLU A 11 0.58 -1.28 -34.78
C GLU A 11 -0.15 -2.12 -33.72
N GLN A 12 0.55 -3.07 -33.10
CA GLN A 12 -0.01 -3.90 -32.03
C GLN A 12 -0.39 -3.06 -30.79
N ILE A 13 0.38 -2.04 -30.41
CA ILE A 13 0.07 -1.13 -29.31
C ILE A 13 -1.20 -0.35 -29.63
N PHE A 14 -1.30 0.22 -30.84
CA PHE A 14 -2.48 0.96 -31.25
C PHE A 14 -3.74 0.06 -31.25
N ASP A 15 -3.63 -1.14 -31.81
CA ASP A 15 -4.76 -2.05 -31.93
C ASP A 15 -5.23 -2.63 -30.58
N THR A 16 -4.27 -2.97 -29.71
CA THR A 16 -4.56 -3.63 -28.42
C THR A 16 -4.96 -2.63 -27.34
N LEU A 17 -4.21 -1.55 -27.20
CA LEU A 17 -4.41 -0.55 -26.15
C LEU A 17 -5.29 0.61 -26.56
N LYS A 18 -5.60 0.75 -27.87
CA LYS A 18 -6.37 1.86 -28.46
C LYS A 18 -5.73 3.24 -28.13
N ILE A 19 -4.40 3.28 -28.00
CA ILE A 19 -3.62 4.49 -27.80
C ILE A 19 -3.38 5.11 -29.17
N ILE A 20 -3.63 6.41 -29.29
CA ILE A 20 -3.51 7.14 -30.57
C ILE A 20 -2.13 7.81 -30.70
N GLU A 21 -1.48 8.08 -29.56
CA GLU A 21 -0.18 8.75 -29.47
C GLU A 21 0.94 7.84 -29.95
N GLU A 22 1.89 8.41 -30.70
CA GLU A 22 3.07 7.68 -31.15
C GLU A 22 3.98 7.30 -29.96
N PRO A 23 4.45 6.05 -29.88
CA PRO A 23 5.36 5.63 -28.83
C PRO A 23 6.75 6.27 -29.00
N VAL A 24 7.37 6.66 -27.90
CA VAL A 24 8.75 7.15 -27.89
C VAL A 24 9.71 5.97 -27.99
N LEU A 25 10.52 5.95 -29.05
CA LEU A 25 11.48 4.87 -29.31
C LEU A 25 12.75 5.03 -28.48
N ILE A 26 13.06 4.07 -27.63
CA ILE A 26 14.21 4.14 -26.72
C ILE A 26 15.08 2.89 -26.75
N SER A 27 16.31 3.06 -26.33
CA SER A 27 17.20 1.98 -25.93
C SER A 27 17.82 2.29 -24.57
N ALA A 28 17.29 1.72 -23.51
CA ALA A 28 17.81 1.93 -22.15
C ALA A 28 19.30 1.53 -22.03
N LYS A 29 19.76 0.52 -22.79
CA LYS A 29 21.16 0.07 -22.79
C LYS A 29 22.12 1.12 -23.35
N SER A 30 21.74 1.81 -24.43
CA SER A 30 22.60 2.81 -25.10
C SER A 30 22.30 4.25 -24.70
N GLY A 31 21.20 4.49 -23.99
CA GLY A 31 20.70 5.82 -23.65
C GLY A 31 19.96 6.52 -24.80
N LEU A 32 19.81 5.88 -25.96
CA LEU A 32 19.11 6.46 -27.11
C LEU A 32 17.66 6.76 -26.75
N GLY A 33 17.16 7.97 -27.02
CA GLY A 33 15.79 8.39 -26.85
C GLY A 33 15.37 8.61 -25.39
N VAL A 34 16.26 8.45 -24.40
CA VAL A 34 15.92 8.65 -22.97
C VAL A 34 15.54 10.10 -22.69
N ASP A 35 16.26 11.05 -23.26
CA ASP A 35 15.95 12.48 -23.12
C ASP A 35 14.60 12.84 -23.77
N ASP A 36 14.21 12.15 -24.83
CA ASP A 36 12.91 12.33 -25.48
C ASP A 36 11.76 11.85 -24.57
N VAL A 37 11.97 10.75 -23.82
CA VAL A 37 11.00 10.31 -22.78
C VAL A 37 10.84 11.36 -21.69
N LEU A 38 11.94 11.92 -21.19
CA LEU A 38 11.90 12.96 -20.16
C LEU A 38 11.18 14.22 -20.69
N ALA A 39 11.45 14.60 -21.92
CA ALA A 39 10.77 15.72 -22.59
C ALA A 39 9.27 15.44 -22.78
N ALA A 40 8.91 14.22 -23.17
CA ALA A 40 7.52 13.81 -23.31
C ALA A 40 6.78 13.84 -21.96
N ILE A 41 7.40 13.34 -20.88
CA ILE A 41 6.83 13.41 -19.52
C ILE A 41 6.52 14.87 -19.13
N LEU A 42 7.46 15.79 -19.35
CA LEU A 42 7.28 17.22 -19.02
C LEU A 42 6.18 17.89 -19.87
N ARG A 43 5.97 17.41 -21.09
CA ARG A 43 4.98 17.99 -22.02
C ARG A 43 3.58 17.43 -21.80
N GLU A 44 3.47 16.09 -21.55
CA GLU A 44 2.18 15.39 -21.57
C GLU A 44 1.59 15.20 -20.18
N ILE A 45 2.42 15.11 -19.13
CA ILE A 45 1.91 14.89 -17.77
C ILE A 45 1.71 16.24 -17.08
N PRO A 46 0.44 16.58 -16.73
CA PRO A 46 0.17 17.85 -16.06
C PRO A 46 0.81 17.88 -14.67
N ALA A 47 1.26 19.04 -14.24
CA ALA A 47 1.74 19.23 -12.86
C ALA A 47 0.61 18.93 -11.84
N PRO A 48 0.98 18.45 -10.65
CA PRO A 48 0.00 18.27 -9.58
C PRO A 48 -0.78 19.55 -9.30
N THR A 49 -2.08 19.41 -9.11
CA THR A 49 -2.96 20.49 -8.72
C THR A 49 -3.14 20.49 -7.19
N GLY A 50 -3.50 21.61 -6.59
CA GLY A 50 -3.80 21.75 -5.17
C GLY A 50 -3.58 23.18 -4.71
N ASP A 51 -4.22 23.55 -3.60
CA ASP A 51 -4.08 24.86 -2.98
C ASP A 51 -3.28 24.76 -1.66
N PRO A 52 -2.05 25.30 -1.60
CA PRO A 52 -1.26 25.29 -0.37
C PRO A 52 -1.89 26.05 0.82
N ALA A 53 -2.84 26.94 0.57
CA ALA A 53 -3.53 27.72 1.61
C ALA A 53 -4.81 27.03 2.15
N ALA A 54 -5.29 26.00 1.45
CA ALA A 54 -6.45 25.22 1.85
C ALA A 54 -6.17 24.42 3.15
N PRO A 55 -7.21 23.89 3.82
CA PRO A 55 -7.03 22.92 4.89
C PRO A 55 -6.23 21.71 4.41
N LEU A 56 -5.34 21.18 5.27
CA LEU A 56 -4.54 20.03 4.93
C LEU A 56 -5.42 18.82 4.55
N SER A 57 -5.19 18.30 3.38
CA SER A 57 -5.65 16.99 2.95
C SER A 57 -4.49 16.21 2.35
N ALA A 58 -4.10 15.11 2.96
CA ALA A 58 -3.05 14.24 2.46
C ALA A 58 -3.49 12.78 2.48
N LEU A 59 -3.09 12.02 1.47
CA LEU A 59 -3.40 10.61 1.33
C LEU A 59 -2.20 9.78 1.76
N ILE A 60 -2.40 8.80 2.62
CA ILE A 60 -1.41 7.79 2.94
C ILE A 60 -1.43 6.75 1.82
N PHE A 61 -0.34 6.61 1.07
CA PHE A 61 -0.27 5.64 0.00
C PHE A 61 0.61 4.42 0.32
N ASP A 62 1.42 4.53 1.38
CA ASP A 62 2.27 3.43 1.86
C ASP A 62 2.70 3.67 3.30
N SER A 63 3.18 2.63 4.00
CA SER A 63 3.72 2.76 5.34
C SER A 63 4.80 1.70 5.59
N SER A 64 5.71 2.01 6.50
CA SER A 64 6.72 1.07 6.98
C SER A 64 6.92 1.23 8.49
N TYR A 65 7.51 0.24 9.13
CA TYR A 65 7.74 0.27 10.57
C TYR A 65 9.23 0.29 10.90
N SER A 66 9.61 1.24 11.73
CA SER A 66 10.94 1.32 12.32
C SER A 66 10.86 1.09 13.82
N THR A 67 11.69 0.18 14.35
CA THR A 67 11.75 -0.10 15.80
C THR A 67 12.12 1.13 16.63
N PHE A 68 12.84 2.10 16.02
CA PHE A 68 13.31 3.32 16.69
C PHE A 68 12.36 4.51 16.50
N ARG A 69 11.72 4.62 15.34
CA ARG A 69 10.91 5.80 14.92
C ARG A 69 9.41 5.52 14.91
N GLY A 70 8.97 4.27 15.12
CA GLY A 70 7.59 3.86 14.99
C GLY A 70 7.15 3.77 13.53
N VAL A 71 5.89 4.06 13.25
CA VAL A 71 5.31 4.04 11.91
C VAL A 71 5.81 5.23 11.10
N ILE A 72 6.36 4.95 9.92
CA ILE A 72 6.74 5.93 8.90
C ILE A 72 5.68 5.87 7.82
N LEU A 73 4.98 6.97 7.61
CA LEU A 73 3.90 7.06 6.64
C LEU A 73 4.40 7.74 5.37
N LEU A 74 4.16 7.13 4.21
CA LEU A 74 4.35 7.77 2.92
C LEU A 74 3.05 8.46 2.52
N ILE A 75 3.13 9.76 2.32
CA ILE A 75 1.97 10.62 2.09
C ILE A 75 2.12 11.43 0.80
N ARG A 76 0.99 11.67 0.15
CA ARG A 76 0.85 12.68 -0.90
C ARG A 76 -0.04 13.80 -0.37
N VAL A 77 0.48 15.00 -0.30
CA VAL A 77 -0.31 16.19 0.05
C VAL A 77 -1.13 16.59 -1.17
N VAL A 78 -2.45 16.62 -1.03
CA VAL A 78 -3.38 17.02 -2.10
C VAL A 78 -3.64 18.51 -1.99
N ASP A 79 -4.04 18.99 -0.80
CA ASP A 79 -4.22 20.41 -0.49
C ASP A 79 -3.56 20.75 0.84
N GLY A 80 -3.33 22.04 1.04
CA GLY A 80 -2.70 22.55 2.25
C GLY A 80 -1.22 22.27 2.31
N SER A 81 -0.69 22.21 3.51
CA SER A 81 0.70 21.88 3.78
C SER A 81 0.85 21.20 5.13
N ILE A 82 1.88 20.38 5.28
CA ILE A 82 2.21 19.70 6.52
C ILE A 82 3.65 20.00 6.93
N LYS A 83 3.86 20.25 8.22
CA LYS A 83 5.18 20.56 8.80
C LYS A 83 5.34 19.98 10.18
N LYS A 84 6.57 19.88 10.63
CA LYS A 84 6.91 19.50 12.01
C LYS A 84 6.15 20.34 13.04
N GLY A 85 5.66 19.69 14.10
CA GLY A 85 4.93 20.32 15.21
C GLY A 85 3.42 20.48 14.97
N MET A 86 2.91 20.25 13.75
CA MET A 86 1.46 20.25 13.51
C MET A 86 0.80 19.07 14.22
N THR A 87 -0.40 19.30 14.75
CA THR A 87 -1.27 18.21 15.20
C THR A 87 -2.17 17.79 14.04
N VAL A 88 -2.03 16.54 13.63
CA VAL A 88 -2.82 15.93 12.56
C VAL A 88 -3.84 14.96 13.14
N LYS A 89 -4.86 14.66 12.35
CA LYS A 89 -5.87 13.66 12.65
C LYS A 89 -6.07 12.75 11.45
N PHE A 90 -6.14 11.45 11.70
CA PHE A 90 -6.43 10.42 10.71
C PHE A 90 -7.95 10.28 10.58
N PHE A 91 -8.46 10.34 9.37
CA PHE A 91 -9.91 10.44 9.14
C PHE A 91 -10.65 9.17 9.57
N SER A 92 -10.14 7.99 9.19
CA SER A 92 -10.82 6.72 9.43
C SER A 92 -10.78 6.27 10.89
N THR A 93 -9.64 6.42 11.55
CA THR A 93 -9.43 5.98 12.92
C THR A 93 -9.77 7.04 13.96
N GLY A 94 -9.78 8.32 13.54
CA GLY A 94 -9.94 9.46 14.46
C GLY A 94 -8.71 9.69 15.34
N THR A 95 -7.64 8.92 15.18
CA THR A 95 -6.39 9.07 15.93
C THR A 95 -5.76 10.43 15.68
N GLU A 96 -5.25 11.04 16.73
CA GLU A 96 -4.54 12.32 16.67
C GLU A 96 -3.07 12.11 17.00
N ALA A 97 -2.19 12.79 16.28
CA ALA A 97 -0.75 12.73 16.51
C ALA A 97 -0.06 14.05 16.18
N VAL A 98 1.09 14.27 16.81
CA VAL A 98 1.95 15.42 16.49
C VAL A 98 3.00 15.00 15.48
N VAL A 99 3.15 15.76 14.43
CA VAL A 99 4.17 15.53 13.39
C VAL A 99 5.55 15.82 13.98
N GLU A 100 6.39 14.79 14.09
CA GLU A 100 7.77 14.90 14.57
C GLU A 100 8.73 15.27 13.45
N GLU A 101 8.48 14.74 12.25
CA GLU A 101 9.32 14.97 11.08
C GLU A 101 8.50 14.79 9.79
N VAL A 102 8.81 15.59 8.79
CA VAL A 102 8.39 15.40 7.39
C VAL A 102 9.61 15.49 6.49
N GLY A 103 9.55 14.90 5.31
CA GLY A 103 10.63 14.97 4.33
C GLY A 103 10.30 14.25 3.04
N VAL A 104 11.28 14.21 2.14
CA VAL A 104 11.20 13.57 0.82
C VAL A 104 12.12 12.37 0.72
N LEU A 105 11.89 11.50 -0.25
CA LEU A 105 12.75 10.35 -0.56
C LEU A 105 13.66 10.67 -1.76
N LYS A 106 15.01 10.64 -1.56
CA LYS A 106 16.05 10.92 -2.58
C LYS A 106 17.24 9.97 -2.50
N PRO A 107 17.21 8.75 -2.89
CA PRO A 107 16.29 7.66 -2.53
C PRO A 107 16.21 7.40 -1.02
N LYS A 108 17.10 7.99 -0.22
CA LYS A 108 17.04 7.97 1.25
C LYS A 108 16.10 9.08 1.76
N GLN A 109 15.65 8.92 2.98
CA GLN A 109 14.87 9.94 3.68
C GLN A 109 15.72 11.22 3.86
N VAL A 110 15.20 12.33 3.35
CA VAL A 110 15.81 13.67 3.51
C VAL A 110 14.78 14.55 4.18
N PRO A 111 15.01 14.99 5.43
CA PRO A 111 14.11 15.88 6.14
C PRO A 111 13.86 17.18 5.38
N SER A 112 12.62 17.67 5.45
CA SER A 112 12.17 18.94 4.90
C SER A 112 11.46 19.76 5.99
N GLU A 113 11.43 21.07 5.85
CA GLU A 113 10.67 21.92 6.78
C GLU A 113 9.16 21.78 6.58
N VAL A 114 8.74 21.56 5.33
CA VAL A 114 7.33 21.49 4.92
C VAL A 114 7.18 20.57 3.71
N LEU A 115 6.03 19.91 3.60
CA LEU A 115 5.51 19.35 2.36
C LEU A 115 4.23 20.11 2.00
N SER A 116 4.15 20.59 0.78
CA SER A 116 3.04 21.41 0.27
C SER A 116 2.17 20.64 -0.71
N ALA A 117 1.01 21.19 -1.05
CA ALA A 117 0.10 20.63 -2.05
C ALA A 117 0.84 20.20 -3.33
N GLY A 118 0.55 18.98 -3.78
CA GLY A 118 1.19 18.33 -4.93
C GLY A 118 2.44 17.52 -4.59
N GLU A 119 3.06 17.70 -3.42
CA GLU A 119 4.26 16.98 -3.05
C GLU A 119 3.96 15.61 -2.42
N ALA A 120 4.82 14.64 -2.72
CA ALA A 120 4.85 13.34 -2.07
C ALA A 120 6.12 13.23 -1.20
N GLY A 121 5.96 12.64 -0.01
CA GLY A 121 7.06 12.49 0.92
C GLY A 121 6.70 11.55 2.07
N TYR A 122 7.44 11.66 3.15
CA TYR A 122 7.18 10.86 4.36
C TYR A 122 6.83 11.76 5.56
N MET A 123 6.10 11.17 6.49
CA MET A 123 5.72 11.77 7.75
C MET A 123 5.96 10.78 8.89
N ILE A 124 6.45 11.28 10.03
CA ILE A 124 6.66 10.52 11.25
C ILE A 124 5.97 11.26 12.39
N CYS A 125 5.19 10.51 13.17
CA CYS A 125 4.39 11.03 14.28
C CYS A 125 4.62 10.26 15.60
N GLY A 126 5.68 9.46 15.70
CA GLY A 126 5.96 8.65 16.90
C GLY A 126 4.90 7.59 17.23
N ILE A 127 4.05 7.25 16.27
CA ILE A 127 2.99 6.24 16.43
C ILE A 127 3.64 4.87 16.52
N LYS A 128 3.39 4.17 17.63
CA LYS A 128 3.91 2.80 17.85
C LYS A 128 2.84 1.73 17.60
N ASP A 129 1.57 2.08 17.79
CA ASP A 129 0.47 1.19 17.49
C ASP A 129 0.13 1.25 16.00
N ILE A 130 0.44 0.14 15.35
CA ILE A 130 0.26 -0.05 13.90
C ILE A 130 -1.20 0.01 13.46
N HIS A 131 -2.15 -0.32 14.35
CA HIS A 131 -3.58 -0.28 14.05
C HIS A 131 -4.17 1.13 14.09
N SER A 132 -3.39 2.11 14.57
CA SER A 132 -3.82 3.51 14.66
C SER A 132 -3.85 4.23 13.32
N VAL A 133 -3.24 3.64 12.29
CA VAL A 133 -3.14 4.23 10.95
C VAL A 133 -3.35 3.15 9.88
N ARG A 134 -3.81 3.57 8.69
CA ARG A 134 -4.04 2.65 7.57
C ARG A 134 -3.59 3.29 6.26
N VAL A 135 -3.04 2.47 5.38
CA VAL A 135 -2.81 2.87 3.97
C VAL A 135 -4.16 3.16 3.33
N GLY A 136 -4.24 4.24 2.55
CA GLY A 136 -5.49 4.73 1.96
C GLY A 136 -6.27 5.70 2.86
N ASP A 137 -5.84 5.93 4.11
CA ASP A 137 -6.50 6.91 4.98
C ASP A 137 -6.11 8.35 4.62
N THR A 138 -6.96 9.28 5.04
CA THR A 138 -6.75 10.72 4.85
C THR A 138 -6.18 11.33 6.13
N VAL A 139 -5.09 12.06 5.97
CA VAL A 139 -4.49 12.90 7.01
C VAL A 139 -5.01 14.32 6.86
N MET A 140 -5.52 14.89 7.94
CA MET A 140 -6.02 16.27 8.00
C MET A 140 -5.43 17.02 9.19
N GLU A 141 -5.47 18.33 9.12
CA GLU A 141 -5.13 19.18 10.26
C GLU A 141 -6.23 19.12 11.34
N LYS A 142 -5.85 18.93 12.59
CA LYS A 142 -6.81 18.91 13.70
C LYS A 142 -7.60 20.22 13.83
N ALA A 143 -6.95 21.36 13.60
CA ALA A 143 -7.54 22.69 13.76
C ALA A 143 -8.55 23.02 12.65
N ARG A 144 -8.40 22.44 11.46
CA ARG A 144 -9.27 22.63 10.29
C ARG A 144 -9.67 21.28 9.70
N PRO A 145 -10.56 20.52 10.39
CA PRO A 145 -10.91 19.18 9.95
C PRO A 145 -11.69 19.20 8.64
N LEU A 146 -11.47 18.16 7.83
CA LEU A 146 -12.20 17.94 6.58
C LEU A 146 -13.60 17.37 6.87
N ALA A 147 -14.57 17.74 6.05
CA ALA A 147 -15.93 17.19 6.12
C ALA A 147 -16.04 15.77 5.54
N ALA A 148 -15.15 15.40 4.60
CA ALA A 148 -15.11 14.09 3.97
C ALA A 148 -13.65 13.67 3.71
N PRO A 149 -13.36 12.36 3.66
CA PRO A 149 -12.04 11.89 3.30
C PRO A 149 -11.77 12.14 1.82
N LEU A 150 -10.51 12.13 1.45
CA LEU A 150 -10.11 12.04 0.03
C LEU A 150 -10.72 10.78 -0.59
N PRO A 151 -11.07 10.79 -1.89
CA PRO A 151 -11.43 9.59 -2.59
C PRO A 151 -10.23 8.64 -2.53
N GLY A 152 -10.33 7.68 -1.65
CA GLY A 152 -9.23 6.81 -1.28
C GLY A 152 -9.33 5.45 -1.93
N TYR A 153 -8.41 4.59 -1.54
CA TYR A 153 -8.41 3.20 -1.91
C TYR A 153 -9.66 2.51 -1.36
N LYS A 154 -10.33 1.75 -2.21
CA LYS A 154 -11.34 0.81 -1.74
C LYS A 154 -10.63 -0.29 -0.97
N GLU A 155 -11.16 -0.66 0.17
CA GLU A 155 -10.65 -1.80 0.94
C GLU A 155 -10.65 -3.04 0.04
N ALA A 156 -9.46 -3.64 -0.13
CA ALA A 156 -9.29 -4.82 -0.96
C ALA A 156 -10.04 -5.99 -0.30
N LYS A 157 -10.90 -6.66 -1.08
CA LYS A 157 -11.65 -7.82 -0.59
C LYS A 157 -10.87 -9.09 -0.92
N PRO A 158 -10.47 -9.87 0.09
CA PRO A 158 -9.84 -11.15 -0.15
C PRO A 158 -10.75 -12.10 -0.94
N VAL A 159 -10.14 -12.88 -1.82
CA VAL A 159 -10.83 -13.90 -2.63
C VAL A 159 -10.30 -15.31 -2.40
N VAL A 160 -9.11 -15.44 -1.82
CA VAL A 160 -8.48 -16.72 -1.45
C VAL A 160 -8.18 -16.69 0.04
N PHE A 161 -8.46 -17.80 0.72
CA PHE A 161 -8.22 -17.94 2.15
C PHE A 161 -7.38 -19.18 2.43
N ALA A 162 -6.43 -19.07 3.35
CA ALA A 162 -5.65 -20.21 3.84
C ALA A 162 -5.32 -20.02 5.32
N GLY A 163 -5.21 -21.14 6.04
CA GLY A 163 -4.67 -21.16 7.39
C GLY A 163 -3.15 -21.18 7.36
N ILE A 164 -2.51 -20.36 8.17
CA ILE A 164 -1.06 -20.35 8.38
C ILE A 164 -0.78 -20.68 9.84
N PHE A 165 0.01 -21.74 10.04
CA PHE A 165 0.33 -22.29 11.36
C PHE A 165 1.85 -22.38 11.50
N PRO A 166 2.45 -21.98 12.62
CA PRO A 166 3.86 -22.22 12.88
C PRO A 166 4.08 -23.73 13.10
N ILE A 167 5.20 -24.26 12.61
CA ILE A 167 5.58 -25.66 12.87
C ILE A 167 5.82 -25.85 14.38
N ASP A 168 6.55 -24.92 14.99
CA ASP A 168 6.73 -24.87 16.44
C ASP A 168 5.68 -23.91 17.07
N GLN A 169 4.80 -24.46 17.89
CA GLN A 169 3.74 -23.68 18.55
C GLN A 169 4.26 -22.60 19.52
N THR A 170 5.53 -22.66 19.92
CA THR A 170 6.17 -21.58 20.71
C THR A 170 6.34 -20.30 19.89
N GLU A 171 6.34 -20.40 18.56
CA GLU A 171 6.45 -19.27 17.62
C GLU A 171 5.11 -18.58 17.30
N TYR A 172 3.99 -19.00 17.90
CA TYR A 172 2.68 -18.38 17.66
C TYR A 172 2.67 -16.86 17.88
N THR A 173 3.35 -16.40 18.95
CA THR A 173 3.45 -14.97 19.24
C THR A 173 4.35 -14.24 18.24
N ALA A 174 5.43 -14.91 17.79
CA ALA A 174 6.32 -14.37 16.76
C ALA A 174 5.59 -14.25 15.41
N LEU A 175 4.76 -15.26 15.06
CA LEU A 175 3.92 -15.21 13.86
C LEU A 175 2.93 -14.04 13.91
N LYS A 176 2.28 -13.80 15.06
CA LYS A 176 1.41 -12.64 15.23
C LYS A 176 2.15 -11.34 14.96
N TYR A 177 3.31 -11.16 15.57
CA TYR A 177 4.11 -9.96 15.40
C TYR A 177 4.56 -9.75 13.94
N ALA A 178 4.93 -10.83 13.25
CA ALA A 178 5.28 -10.80 11.83
C ALA A 178 4.08 -10.39 10.96
N LEU A 179 2.90 -10.97 11.22
CA LEU A 179 1.65 -10.61 10.52
C LEU A 179 1.25 -9.15 10.76
N ASP A 180 1.36 -8.68 12.01
CA ASP A 180 1.09 -7.29 12.36
C ASP A 180 2.00 -6.33 11.57
N LYS A 181 3.29 -6.63 11.47
CA LYS A 181 4.24 -5.82 10.70
C LYS A 181 3.97 -5.87 9.20
N LEU A 182 3.80 -7.07 8.67
CA LEU A 182 3.58 -7.25 7.24
C LEU A 182 2.27 -6.59 6.79
N ASN A 183 1.21 -6.61 7.63
CA ASN A 183 -0.06 -5.95 7.33
C ASN A 183 0.04 -4.42 7.29
N LEU A 184 1.06 -3.82 7.90
CA LEU A 184 1.37 -2.40 7.72
C LEU A 184 1.90 -2.08 6.33
N GLU A 185 2.78 -2.95 5.82
CA GLU A 185 3.40 -2.77 4.51
C GLU A 185 2.45 -3.21 3.38
N ASP A 186 1.61 -4.20 3.67
CA ASP A 186 0.58 -4.70 2.76
C ASP A 186 -0.78 -4.79 3.44
N SER A 187 -1.58 -3.74 3.33
CA SER A 187 -2.94 -3.69 3.87
C SER A 187 -3.97 -4.51 3.05
N SER A 188 -3.53 -5.22 2.01
CA SER A 188 -4.40 -5.95 1.10
C SER A 188 -4.78 -7.35 1.60
N PHE A 189 -4.06 -7.90 2.60
CA PHE A 189 -4.48 -9.10 3.30
C PHE A 189 -5.08 -8.79 4.67
N ASN A 190 -5.95 -9.66 5.15
CA ASN A 190 -6.45 -9.63 6.50
C ASN A 190 -6.21 -10.97 7.18
N TYR A 191 -6.23 -11.01 8.50
CA TYR A 191 -6.05 -12.24 9.24
C TYR A 191 -6.89 -12.27 10.50
N THR A 192 -7.30 -13.49 10.89
CA THR A 192 -8.04 -13.78 12.13
C THR A 192 -7.43 -15.00 12.80
N ALA A 193 -7.45 -15.03 14.13
CA ALA A 193 -6.96 -16.21 14.85
C ALA A 193 -7.77 -17.45 14.45
N GLU A 194 -7.08 -18.56 14.23
CA GLU A 194 -7.66 -19.85 13.89
C GLU A 194 -7.03 -20.95 14.76
N THR A 195 -7.82 -21.96 15.09
CA THR A 195 -7.35 -23.13 15.84
C THR A 195 -7.68 -24.39 15.06
N SER A 196 -6.67 -25.21 14.84
CA SER A 196 -6.80 -26.54 14.22
C SER A 196 -6.54 -27.62 15.25
N LEU A 197 -7.35 -28.68 15.27
CA LEU A 197 -7.13 -29.83 16.15
C LEU A 197 -5.81 -30.56 15.83
N ALA A 198 -5.38 -30.52 14.58
CA ALA A 198 -4.15 -31.20 14.12
C ALA A 198 -2.91 -30.30 14.16
N LEU A 199 -3.08 -28.97 13.92
CA LEU A 199 -1.97 -28.02 13.73
C LEU A 199 -1.81 -27.04 14.91
N GLY A 200 -2.75 -27.04 15.88
CA GLY A 200 -2.71 -26.12 17.00
C GLY A 200 -3.22 -24.72 16.67
N PHE A 201 -2.57 -23.70 17.22
CA PHE A 201 -2.94 -22.30 17.04
C PHE A 201 -2.24 -21.71 15.83
N GLY A 202 -2.98 -20.91 15.05
CA GLY A 202 -2.50 -20.22 13.88
C GLY A 202 -3.42 -19.07 13.49
N TYR A 203 -3.34 -18.67 12.23
CA TYR A 203 -4.17 -17.59 11.70
C TYR A 203 -4.75 -17.98 10.34
N ARG A 204 -6.01 -17.64 10.12
CA ARG A 204 -6.65 -17.67 8.81
C ARG A 204 -6.41 -16.34 8.13
N LEU A 205 -5.76 -16.36 6.98
CA LEU A 205 -5.46 -15.19 6.18
C LEU A 205 -6.35 -15.16 4.94
N GLY A 206 -6.75 -13.95 4.55
CA GLY A 206 -7.44 -13.68 3.30
C GLY A 206 -6.54 -12.92 2.34
N PHE A 207 -6.41 -13.39 1.10
CA PHE A 207 -5.48 -12.88 0.06
C PHE A 207 -6.22 -12.45 -1.19
N LEU A 208 -5.60 -11.59 -2.01
CA LEU A 208 -6.13 -11.17 -3.31
C LEU A 208 -6.05 -12.26 -4.38
N GLY A 209 -5.26 -13.30 -4.16
CA GLY A 209 -5.06 -14.42 -5.07
C GLY A 209 -3.95 -15.34 -4.60
N LEU A 210 -3.70 -16.43 -5.37
CA LEU A 210 -2.70 -17.43 -5.03
C LEU A 210 -1.27 -16.87 -5.02
N LEU A 211 -0.93 -16.04 -6.01
CA LEU A 211 0.40 -15.40 -6.06
C LEU A 211 0.62 -14.48 -4.85
N HIS A 212 -0.39 -13.74 -4.43
CA HIS A 212 -0.31 -12.90 -3.23
C HIS A 212 -0.08 -13.76 -1.98
N MET A 213 -0.77 -14.91 -1.86
CA MET A 213 -0.54 -15.86 -0.78
C MET A 213 0.91 -16.35 -0.73
N ASP A 214 1.48 -16.70 -1.88
CA ASP A 214 2.86 -17.18 -1.98
C ASP A 214 3.86 -16.09 -1.59
N ILE A 215 3.63 -14.84 -2.00
CA ILE A 215 4.47 -13.70 -1.64
C ILE A 215 4.44 -13.47 -0.13
N VAL A 216 3.25 -13.39 0.49
CA VAL A 216 3.10 -13.20 1.93
C VAL A 216 3.79 -14.33 2.71
N LYS A 217 3.59 -15.58 2.29
CA LYS A 217 4.29 -16.73 2.88
C LYS A 217 5.81 -16.58 2.81
N GLU A 218 6.34 -16.22 1.64
CA GLU A 218 7.78 -16.07 1.43
C GLU A 218 8.36 -14.95 2.29
N HIS A 219 7.67 -13.82 2.44
CA HIS A 219 8.07 -12.74 3.36
C HIS A 219 8.12 -13.22 4.81
N LEU A 220 7.09 -13.92 5.28
CA LEU A 220 7.07 -14.46 6.65
C LEU A 220 8.25 -15.41 6.91
N GLN A 221 8.60 -16.23 5.93
CA GLN A 221 9.71 -17.17 6.04
C GLN A 221 11.08 -16.48 5.97
N ARG A 222 11.28 -15.57 5.00
CA ARG A 222 12.59 -14.94 4.75
C ARG A 222 12.93 -13.83 5.72
N GLU A 223 11.99 -12.97 6.05
CA GLU A 223 12.28 -11.78 6.86
C GLU A 223 12.14 -12.05 8.35
N PHE A 224 11.22 -12.94 8.72
CA PHE A 224 10.96 -13.26 10.12
C PHE A 224 11.49 -14.64 10.54
N GLY A 225 12.03 -15.43 9.61
CA GLY A 225 12.65 -16.72 9.91
C GLY A 225 11.67 -17.78 10.41
N LEU A 226 10.38 -17.66 10.07
CA LEU A 226 9.33 -18.55 10.57
C LEU A 226 9.17 -19.77 9.68
N ASP A 227 9.14 -20.95 10.29
CA ASP A 227 8.78 -22.19 9.62
C ASP A 227 7.28 -22.43 9.70
N LEU A 228 6.60 -22.43 8.53
CA LEU A 228 5.14 -22.34 8.44
C LEU A 228 4.51 -23.51 7.68
N ILE A 229 3.40 -24.00 8.19
CA ILE A 229 2.45 -24.85 7.48
C ILE A 229 1.36 -23.96 6.91
N VAL A 230 1.13 -24.05 5.59
CA VAL A 230 0.03 -23.38 4.92
C VAL A 230 -0.98 -24.43 4.49
N THR A 231 -2.24 -24.26 4.86
CA THR A 231 -3.31 -25.18 4.43
C THR A 231 -3.64 -24.99 2.95
N ALA A 232 -4.33 -25.95 2.36
CA ALA A 232 -4.84 -25.80 1.02
C ALA A 232 -5.74 -24.54 0.93
N PRO A 233 -5.55 -23.71 -0.10
CA PRO A 233 -6.35 -22.49 -0.24
C PRO A 233 -7.81 -22.81 -0.51
N ASN A 234 -8.70 -22.01 0.04
CA ASN A 234 -10.13 -22.09 -0.22
C ASN A 234 -10.67 -20.72 -0.63
N VAL A 235 -11.88 -20.71 -1.19
CA VAL A 235 -12.60 -19.52 -1.62
C VAL A 235 -13.94 -19.44 -0.91
N VAL A 236 -14.47 -18.23 -0.84
CA VAL A 236 -15.80 -18.01 -0.28
C VAL A 236 -16.86 -18.34 -1.32
N TYR A 237 -17.80 -19.22 -0.99
CA TYR A 237 -18.94 -19.54 -1.84
C TYR A 237 -20.19 -18.81 -1.36
N ARG A 238 -20.97 -18.30 -2.31
CA ARG A 238 -22.35 -17.86 -2.06
C ARG A 238 -23.28 -18.98 -2.53
N VAL A 239 -24.00 -19.54 -1.60
CA VAL A 239 -24.94 -20.64 -1.86
C VAL A 239 -26.36 -20.16 -1.64
N GLN A 240 -27.25 -20.45 -2.58
CA GLN A 240 -28.68 -20.24 -2.38
C GLN A 240 -29.27 -21.51 -1.75
N THR A 241 -29.80 -21.36 -0.57
CA THR A 241 -30.45 -22.45 0.17
C THR A 241 -31.83 -22.78 -0.44
N SER A 242 -32.37 -23.95 -0.13
CA SER A 242 -33.66 -24.43 -0.70
C SER A 242 -34.86 -23.53 -0.36
N ASP A 243 -34.75 -22.72 0.69
CA ASP A 243 -35.73 -21.69 1.07
C ASP A 243 -35.51 -20.34 0.37
N GLY A 244 -34.59 -20.29 -0.60
CA GLY A 244 -34.33 -19.12 -1.44
C GLY A 244 -33.41 -18.06 -0.81
N LYS A 245 -32.90 -18.28 0.41
CA LYS A 245 -31.97 -17.35 1.07
C LYS A 245 -30.55 -17.58 0.58
N TRP A 246 -29.76 -16.51 0.58
CA TRP A 246 -28.34 -16.59 0.30
C TRP A 246 -27.53 -16.78 1.60
N ALA A 247 -26.69 -17.79 1.60
CA ALA A 247 -25.69 -18.01 2.65
C ALA A 247 -24.28 -17.87 2.06
N VAL A 248 -23.35 -17.43 2.89
CA VAL A 248 -21.92 -17.41 2.58
C VAL A 248 -21.26 -18.53 3.35
N ILE A 249 -20.52 -19.40 2.66
CA ILE A 249 -19.82 -20.55 3.21
C ILE A 249 -18.34 -20.38 2.97
#